data_a9eb5024823906807b0d4fd9e29a1316
#
_entry.id   a9eb5024823906807b0d4fd9e29a1316
#
_cell.length_a   1.000
_cell.length_b   1.000
_cell.length_c   1.000
_cell.angle_alpha   90.00
_cell.angle_beta   90.00
_cell.angle_gamma   90.00
#
_symmetry.space_group_name_H-M   'P 1'
#
loop_
_entity.id
_entity.type
_entity.pdbx_description
1 polymer ?
#
loop_
_entity_poly.entity_id
_entity_poly.type
_entity_poly.pdbx_seq_one_letter_code
_entity_poly.pdbx_strand_id
1 'polypeptide(L)'
;AAPADAEKILKTFAKDKVLYPFGYGLSYTDFTYSNCSYQMNGELLILSVDIKNTGKFSGKEIVQAYVMPPAGALEKPAIELKGYKKTKELAPGECEHIEIRFPLKNLASFDETGATGHTAAWVLEKGSYELFLGKSIRELFPCGSYQSNETVVTEQLQLRFDGSTYQI
;
A
#
# COMPACT_ATOMS: atom_id res chain seq x y z
N ALA A 1 17.93 -4.31 0.36
CA ALA A 1 17.52 -4.97 1.60
C ALA A 1 16.39 -4.16 2.21
N ALA A 2 15.30 -4.82 2.66
CA ALA A 2 14.23 -4.15 3.38
C ALA A 2 14.80 -3.55 4.67
N PRO A 3 14.36 -2.37 5.12
CA PRO A 3 14.81 -1.81 6.37
C PRO A 3 14.48 -2.75 7.53
N ALA A 4 15.34 -2.76 8.56
CA ALA A 4 15.23 -3.66 9.72
C ALA A 4 13.86 -3.62 10.41
N ASP A 5 13.16 -2.47 10.32
CA ASP A 5 11.82 -2.29 10.86
C ASP A 5 10.73 -3.02 10.05
N ALA A 6 10.88 -3.15 8.74
CA ALA A 6 9.96 -3.89 7.89
C ALA A 6 10.00 -5.40 8.21
N GLU A 7 11.18 -5.97 8.47
CA GLU A 7 11.31 -7.35 8.95
C GLU A 7 10.66 -7.57 10.33
N LYS A 8 10.78 -6.58 11.22
CA LYS A 8 10.18 -6.65 12.56
C LYS A 8 8.66 -6.60 12.50
N ILE A 9 8.10 -5.74 11.65
CA ILE A 9 6.66 -5.63 11.42
C ILE A 9 6.10 -6.91 10.81
N LEU A 10 6.76 -7.47 9.79
CA LEU A 10 6.37 -8.74 9.17
C LEU A 10 6.42 -9.92 10.16
N LYS A 11 7.35 -9.91 11.11
CA LYS A 11 7.43 -10.90 12.19
C LYS A 11 6.34 -10.72 13.25
N THR A 12 5.84 -9.49 13.45
CA THR A 12 4.80 -9.18 14.45
C THR A 12 3.40 -9.67 14.01
N PHE A 13 3.16 -9.81 12.69
CA PHE A 13 2.01 -10.56 12.21
C PHE A 13 2.27 -12.06 12.42
N ALA A 14 2.12 -12.49 13.67
CA ALA A 14 2.44 -13.83 14.16
C ALA A 14 1.91 -14.90 13.21
N LYS A 15 2.80 -15.67 12.63
CA LYS A 15 2.51 -16.77 11.69
C LYS A 15 1.54 -17.81 12.25
N ASP A 16 1.36 -17.84 13.57
CA ASP A 16 0.70 -18.94 14.28
C ASP A 16 -0.76 -18.69 14.64
N LYS A 17 -1.30 -17.48 14.43
CA LYS A 17 -2.66 -17.12 14.88
C LYS A 17 -3.67 -16.79 13.79
N VAL A 18 -3.23 -16.61 12.52
CA VAL A 18 -4.13 -16.30 11.41
C VAL A 18 -4.00 -17.37 10.35
N LEU A 19 -5.06 -18.16 10.18
CA LEU A 19 -5.12 -19.24 9.18
C LEU A 19 -5.00 -18.67 7.74
N TYR A 20 -5.65 -17.52 7.50
CA TYR A 20 -5.64 -16.80 6.22
C TYR A 20 -5.29 -15.34 6.46
N PRO A 21 -4.08 -14.88 6.08
CA PRO A 21 -3.71 -13.48 6.21
C PRO A 21 -4.54 -12.60 5.28
N PHE A 22 -4.66 -11.31 5.65
CA PHE A 22 -5.28 -10.31 4.78
C PHE A 22 -4.63 -10.33 3.38
N GLY A 23 -5.47 -10.34 2.33
CA GLY A 23 -5.03 -10.44 0.93
C GLY A 23 -4.65 -11.85 0.48
N TYR A 24 -4.79 -12.88 1.33
CA TYR A 24 -4.52 -14.26 0.97
C TYR A 24 -5.57 -14.77 -0.02
N GLY A 25 -5.12 -15.23 -1.19
CA GLY A 25 -5.92 -15.92 -2.21
C GLY A 25 -5.35 -17.29 -2.54
N LEU A 26 -6.22 -18.26 -2.81
CA LEU A 26 -5.81 -19.57 -3.33
C LEU A 26 -5.61 -19.47 -4.84
N SER A 27 -4.40 -19.77 -5.29
CA SER A 27 -4.11 -19.96 -6.72
C SER A 27 -3.86 -21.44 -7.00
N TYR A 28 -4.38 -21.95 -8.12
CA TYR A 28 -4.13 -23.31 -8.59
C TYR A 28 -2.77 -23.47 -9.28
N THR A 29 -2.02 -22.39 -9.44
CA THR A 29 -0.70 -22.35 -10.07
C THR A 29 0.20 -21.38 -9.34
N ASP A 30 1.50 -21.41 -9.63
CA ASP A 30 2.51 -20.59 -8.98
C ASP A 30 2.90 -19.40 -9.85
N PHE A 31 3.13 -18.25 -9.20
CA PHE A 31 3.60 -17.04 -9.87
C PHE A 31 4.86 -16.51 -9.20
N THR A 32 5.80 -16.02 -10.00
CA THR A 32 6.98 -15.29 -9.53
C THR A 32 6.85 -13.80 -9.83
N TYR A 33 7.38 -12.99 -8.92
CA TYR A 33 7.44 -11.54 -8.98
C TYR A 33 8.89 -11.12 -9.22
N SER A 34 9.13 -10.31 -10.23
CA SER A 34 10.46 -9.79 -10.56
C SER A 34 10.38 -8.35 -11.03
N ASN A 35 11.53 -7.65 -11.00
CA ASN A 35 11.64 -6.27 -11.46
C ASN A 35 10.66 -5.30 -10.77
N CYS A 36 10.43 -5.50 -9.45
CA CYS A 36 9.62 -4.57 -8.67
C CYS A 36 10.32 -3.21 -8.62
N SER A 37 9.58 -2.17 -8.96
CA SER A 37 10.07 -0.79 -8.93
C SER A 37 8.91 0.19 -8.75
N TYR A 38 9.24 1.44 -8.43
CA TYR A 38 8.28 2.53 -8.49
C TYR A 38 8.84 3.73 -9.24
N GLN A 39 7.94 4.54 -9.73
CA GLN A 39 8.26 5.84 -10.32
C GLN A 39 7.20 6.86 -9.98
N MET A 40 7.58 8.13 -10.03
CA MET A 40 6.67 9.26 -9.91
C MET A 40 6.39 9.86 -11.29
N ASN A 41 5.12 10.16 -11.55
CA ASN A 41 4.71 10.98 -12.69
C ASN A 41 3.83 12.12 -12.16
N GLY A 42 4.45 13.27 -11.90
CA GLY A 42 3.81 14.34 -11.14
C GLY A 42 3.45 13.86 -9.73
N GLU A 43 2.18 13.94 -9.39
CA GLU A 43 1.63 13.45 -8.11
C GLU A 43 1.12 12.01 -8.17
N LEU A 44 1.36 11.29 -9.25
CA LEU A 44 0.96 9.90 -9.43
C LEU A 44 2.11 8.96 -9.09
N LEU A 45 1.90 8.09 -8.10
CA LEU A 45 2.76 6.97 -7.78
C LEU A 45 2.42 5.79 -8.68
N ILE A 46 3.43 5.19 -9.29
CA ILE A 46 3.29 4.02 -10.18
C ILE A 46 4.22 2.94 -9.67
N LEU A 47 3.65 1.84 -9.16
CA LEU A 47 4.37 0.64 -8.78
C LEU A 47 4.26 -0.37 -9.91
N SER A 48 5.37 -1.01 -10.28
CA SER A 48 5.40 -1.96 -11.39
C SER A 48 6.14 -3.24 -11.02
N VAL A 49 5.73 -4.35 -11.65
CA VAL A 49 6.29 -5.68 -11.45
C VAL A 49 6.03 -6.55 -12.67
N ASP A 50 6.95 -7.47 -12.95
CA ASP A 50 6.75 -8.52 -13.93
C ASP A 50 6.28 -9.79 -13.22
N ILE A 51 5.12 -10.30 -13.64
CA ILE A 51 4.49 -11.52 -13.12
C ILE A 51 4.67 -12.62 -14.14
N LYS A 52 5.25 -13.75 -13.71
CA LYS A 52 5.42 -14.95 -14.54
C LYS A 52 4.70 -16.14 -13.90
N ASN A 53 3.90 -16.84 -14.68
CA ASN A 53 3.34 -18.12 -14.28
C ASN A 53 4.45 -19.20 -14.35
N THR A 54 4.88 -19.69 -13.19
CA THR A 54 5.90 -20.74 -13.06
C THR A 54 5.30 -22.11 -12.71
N GLY A 55 3.97 -22.17 -12.56
CA GLY A 55 3.25 -23.39 -12.28
C GLY A 55 2.92 -24.17 -13.55
N LYS A 56 2.09 -25.22 -13.37
CA LYS A 56 1.73 -26.19 -14.42
C LYS A 56 0.39 -25.90 -15.11
N PHE A 57 -0.39 -24.98 -14.55
CA PHE A 57 -1.76 -24.66 -15.01
C PHE A 57 -1.87 -23.20 -15.39
N SER A 58 -2.75 -22.89 -16.34
CA SER A 58 -3.12 -21.50 -16.62
C SER A 58 -3.85 -20.91 -15.41
N GLY A 59 -3.61 -19.64 -15.12
CA GLY A 59 -4.24 -18.98 -13.98
C GLY A 59 -4.06 -17.46 -14.01
N LYS A 60 -4.70 -16.80 -13.05
CA LYS A 60 -4.64 -15.36 -12.84
C LYS A 60 -4.07 -15.06 -11.46
N GLU A 61 -3.24 -14.03 -11.36
CA GLU A 61 -2.71 -13.53 -10.10
C GLU A 61 -3.37 -12.19 -9.73
N ILE A 62 -3.56 -11.95 -8.44
CA ILE A 62 -3.98 -10.64 -7.92
C ILE A 62 -2.76 -10.01 -7.26
N VAL A 63 -2.22 -8.99 -7.91
CA VAL A 63 -1.10 -8.20 -7.40
C VAL A 63 -1.66 -7.09 -6.51
N GLN A 64 -1.13 -6.96 -5.30
CA GLN A 64 -1.58 -6.00 -4.30
C GLN A 64 -0.45 -5.01 -3.99
N ALA A 65 -0.80 -3.72 -3.91
CA ALA A 65 0.13 -2.65 -3.56
C ALA A 65 -0.03 -2.29 -2.09
N TYR A 66 1.06 -2.36 -1.34
CA TYR A 66 1.12 -2.05 0.08
C TYR A 66 2.10 -0.92 0.37
N VAL A 67 1.80 -0.16 1.39
CA VAL A 67 2.64 0.92 1.89
C VAL A 67 2.83 0.77 3.39
N MET A 68 4.08 0.89 3.86
CA MET A 68 4.42 1.06 5.27
C MET A 68 4.72 2.55 5.49
N PRO A 69 3.84 3.29 6.16
CA PRO A 69 4.06 4.70 6.45
C PRO A 69 5.13 4.89 7.53
N PRO A 70 5.80 6.06 7.58
CA PRO A 70 6.73 6.38 8.65
C PRO A 70 5.98 6.55 9.98
N ALA A 71 6.67 6.31 11.08
CA ALA A 71 6.22 6.78 12.39
C ALA A 71 6.19 8.32 12.39
N GLY A 72 5.17 8.90 13.02
CA GLY A 72 4.97 10.34 13.07
C GLY A 72 4.06 10.75 14.22
N ALA A 73 3.47 11.94 14.12
CA ALA A 73 2.54 12.45 15.13
C ALA A 73 1.19 11.73 15.08
N LEU A 74 0.80 11.23 13.90
CA LEU A 74 -0.43 10.48 13.72
C LEU A 74 -0.21 8.99 13.98
N GLU A 75 -1.19 8.36 14.63
CA GLU A 75 -1.27 6.91 14.70
C GLU A 75 -1.69 6.35 13.34
N LYS A 76 -0.90 5.44 12.79
CA LYS A 76 -1.11 4.85 11.48
C LYS A 76 -1.03 3.33 11.56
N PRO A 77 -1.78 2.61 10.70
CA PRO A 77 -1.54 1.19 10.51
C PRO A 77 -0.08 0.92 10.10
N ALA A 78 0.49 -0.18 10.60
CA ALA A 78 1.87 -0.55 10.27
C ALA A 78 2.07 -0.79 8.77
N ILE A 79 1.02 -1.24 8.08
CA ILE A 79 0.99 -1.46 6.64
C ILE A 79 -0.44 -1.26 6.12
N GLU A 80 -0.56 -0.65 4.95
CA GLU A 80 -1.84 -0.34 4.31
C GLU A 80 -1.90 -0.86 2.88
N LEU A 81 -3.03 -1.45 2.50
CA LEU A 81 -3.34 -1.77 1.11
C LEU A 81 -3.78 -0.50 0.38
N LYS A 82 -3.10 -0.14 -0.71
CA LYS A 82 -3.40 1.07 -1.50
C LYS A 82 -4.04 0.77 -2.86
N GLY A 83 -3.94 -0.44 -3.33
CA GLY A 83 -4.56 -0.85 -4.58
C GLY A 83 -4.27 -2.30 -4.95
N TYR A 84 -4.93 -2.77 -5.97
CA TYR A 84 -4.69 -4.10 -6.51
C TYR A 84 -4.98 -4.14 -8.01
N LYS A 85 -4.38 -5.11 -8.69
CA LYS A 85 -4.66 -5.39 -10.10
C LYS A 85 -4.58 -6.89 -10.37
N LYS A 86 -5.51 -7.41 -11.14
CA LYS A 86 -5.54 -8.80 -11.56
C LYS A 86 -4.85 -8.94 -12.92
N THR A 87 -4.01 -9.96 -13.09
CA THR A 87 -3.43 -10.29 -14.39
C THR A 87 -4.51 -10.79 -15.36
N LYS A 88 -4.22 -10.78 -16.65
CA LYS A 88 -4.90 -11.66 -17.58
C LYS A 88 -4.68 -13.13 -17.17
N GLU A 89 -5.36 -14.07 -17.81
CA GLU A 89 -5.03 -15.47 -17.66
C GLU A 89 -3.67 -15.76 -18.30
N LEU A 90 -2.72 -16.26 -17.51
CA LEU A 90 -1.37 -16.57 -17.94
C LEU A 90 -1.20 -18.09 -18.07
N ALA A 91 -0.79 -18.56 -19.24
CA ALA A 91 -0.38 -19.93 -19.44
C ALA A 91 0.96 -20.22 -18.73
N PRO A 92 1.32 -21.50 -18.47
CA PRO A 92 2.62 -21.84 -17.92
C PRO A 92 3.77 -21.23 -18.70
N GLY A 93 4.65 -20.49 -18.02
CA GLY A 93 5.79 -19.77 -18.59
C GLY A 93 5.46 -18.38 -19.14
N GLU A 94 4.19 -18.00 -19.23
CA GLU A 94 3.78 -16.67 -19.72
C GLU A 94 4.03 -15.58 -18.68
N CYS A 95 4.36 -14.37 -19.17
CA CYS A 95 4.65 -13.19 -18.34
C CYS A 95 3.69 -12.05 -18.66
N GLU A 96 3.42 -11.21 -17.67
CA GLU A 96 2.72 -9.94 -17.82
C GLU A 96 3.39 -8.86 -16.97
N HIS A 97 3.56 -7.66 -17.54
CA HIS A 97 3.95 -6.48 -16.79
C HIS A 97 2.73 -5.82 -16.17
N ILE A 98 2.74 -5.65 -14.84
CA ILE A 98 1.65 -5.05 -14.07
C ILE A 98 2.11 -3.71 -13.53
N GLU A 99 1.25 -2.70 -13.68
CA GLU A 99 1.38 -1.41 -13.02
C GLU A 99 0.15 -1.13 -12.16
N ILE A 100 0.38 -0.70 -10.92
CA ILE A 100 -0.65 -0.19 -10.01
C ILE A 100 -0.35 1.28 -9.76
N ARG A 101 -1.34 2.13 -10.01
CA ARG A 101 -1.21 3.59 -9.98
C ARG A 101 -2.16 4.17 -8.94
N PHE A 102 -1.67 5.07 -8.11
CA PHE A 102 -2.50 5.83 -7.17
C PHE A 102 -1.89 7.21 -6.90
N PRO A 103 -2.75 8.22 -6.60
CA PRO A 103 -2.27 9.56 -6.29
C PRO A 103 -1.43 9.57 -5.00
N LEU A 104 -0.42 10.42 -4.95
CA LEU A 104 0.43 10.61 -3.77
C LEU A 104 -0.38 10.96 -2.51
N LYS A 105 -1.47 11.72 -2.66
CA LYS A 105 -2.38 12.06 -1.56
C LYS A 105 -2.98 10.83 -0.85
N ASN A 106 -3.02 9.67 -1.50
CA ASN A 106 -3.51 8.43 -0.88
C ASN A 106 -2.56 7.89 0.20
N LEU A 107 -1.34 8.44 0.33
CA LEU A 107 -0.43 8.16 1.44
C LEU A 107 -0.72 9.01 2.68
N ALA A 108 -1.55 10.05 2.56
CA ALA A 108 -1.93 10.92 3.68
C ALA A 108 -2.79 10.18 4.70
N SER A 109 -2.66 10.57 5.96
CA SER A 109 -3.48 10.12 7.08
C SER A 109 -4.35 11.27 7.60
N PHE A 110 -5.51 10.95 8.15
CA PHE A 110 -6.43 11.96 8.66
C PHE A 110 -6.04 12.41 10.07
N ASP A 111 -5.86 13.71 10.25
CA ASP A 111 -5.61 14.33 11.55
C ASP A 111 -6.91 14.90 12.11
N GLU A 112 -7.55 14.14 12.98
CA GLU A 112 -8.78 14.55 13.65
C GLU A 112 -8.52 15.54 14.78
N THR A 113 -7.43 15.35 15.51
CA THR A 113 -7.16 16.01 16.79
C THR A 113 -6.25 17.22 16.67
N GLY A 114 -5.58 17.42 15.54
CA GLY A 114 -4.58 18.47 15.36
C GLY A 114 -3.18 18.06 15.85
N ALA A 115 -2.89 16.77 15.93
CA ALA A 115 -1.58 16.27 16.36
C ALA A 115 -0.41 16.73 15.48
N THR A 116 -0.69 17.01 14.20
CA THR A 116 0.29 17.58 13.26
C THR A 116 0.27 19.12 13.22
N GLY A 117 -0.62 19.77 13.98
CA GLY A 117 -0.91 21.19 13.91
C GLY A 117 -2.06 21.55 12.93
N HIS A 118 -2.69 20.57 12.31
CA HIS A 118 -3.75 20.74 11.30
C HIS A 118 -4.97 19.89 11.63
N THR A 119 -5.95 20.46 12.31
CA THR A 119 -7.19 19.74 12.69
C THR A 119 -8.10 19.52 11.48
N ALA A 120 -8.76 18.36 11.42
CA ALA A 120 -9.68 17.97 10.35
C ALA A 120 -9.06 18.04 8.94
N ALA A 121 -7.83 17.54 8.82
CA ALA A 121 -7.06 17.57 7.59
C ALA A 121 -6.49 16.21 7.23
N TRP A 122 -6.34 15.95 5.93
CA TRP A 122 -5.51 14.87 5.44
C TRP A 122 -4.07 15.35 5.33
N VAL A 123 -3.16 14.67 6.00
CA VAL A 123 -1.77 15.10 6.15
C VAL A 123 -0.82 13.99 5.69
N LEU A 124 0.07 14.34 4.77
CA LEU A 124 1.21 13.52 4.40
C LEU A 124 2.37 13.94 5.31
N GLU A 125 2.71 13.10 6.28
CA GLU A 125 3.79 13.42 7.20
C GLU A 125 5.17 13.23 6.57
N LYS A 126 6.14 14.02 7.01
CA LYS A 126 7.54 13.85 6.65
C LYS A 126 8.03 12.46 7.04
N GLY A 127 8.78 11.82 6.15
CA GLY A 127 9.40 10.51 6.41
C GLY A 127 9.46 9.63 5.17
N SER A 128 9.90 8.39 5.36
CA SER A 128 10.04 7.39 4.32
C SER A 128 8.82 6.48 4.31
N TYR A 129 8.18 6.37 3.15
CA TYR A 129 7.05 5.48 2.87
C TYR A 129 7.58 4.30 2.08
N GLU A 130 7.66 3.13 2.71
CA GLU A 130 8.15 1.92 2.05
C GLU A 130 7.07 1.29 1.18
N LEU A 131 7.41 1.02 -0.09
CA LEU A 131 6.47 0.60 -1.13
C LEU A 131 6.70 -0.87 -1.50
N PHE A 132 5.62 -1.64 -1.52
CA PHE A 132 5.66 -3.07 -1.81
C PHE A 132 4.57 -3.46 -2.81
N LEU A 133 4.86 -4.47 -3.62
CA LEU A 133 3.87 -5.28 -4.32
C LEU A 133 3.92 -6.70 -3.77
N GLY A 134 2.80 -7.39 -3.77
CA GLY A 134 2.77 -8.73 -3.23
C GLY A 134 1.50 -9.51 -3.54
N LYS A 135 1.53 -10.79 -3.19
CA LYS A 135 0.38 -11.70 -3.23
C LYS A 135 -0.53 -11.55 -2.02
N SER A 136 0.08 -11.17 -0.92
CA SER A 136 -0.60 -10.95 0.37
C SER A 136 0.33 -10.14 1.27
N ILE A 137 -0.16 -9.75 2.45
CA ILE A 137 0.63 -9.08 3.49
C ILE A 137 1.84 -9.92 3.97
N ARG A 138 1.86 -11.22 3.72
CA ARG A 138 2.95 -12.13 4.10
C ARG A 138 3.98 -12.36 3.00
N GLU A 139 3.63 -12.10 1.75
CA GLU A 139 4.51 -12.23 0.59
C GLU A 139 4.64 -10.88 -0.10
N LEU A 140 5.56 -10.06 0.37
CA LEU A 140 5.81 -8.70 -0.10
C LEU A 140 7.16 -8.62 -0.81
N PHE A 141 7.17 -7.92 -1.93
CA PHE A 141 8.35 -7.63 -2.74
C PHE A 141 8.60 -6.12 -2.72
N PRO A 142 9.76 -5.65 -2.22
CA PRO A 142 10.04 -4.23 -2.13
C PRO A 142 10.18 -3.61 -3.51
N CYS A 143 9.52 -2.46 -3.71
CA CYS A 143 9.61 -1.65 -4.93
C CYS A 143 10.50 -0.42 -4.75
N GLY A 144 10.77 -0.02 -3.51
CA GLY A 144 11.53 1.16 -3.13
C GLY A 144 10.84 1.95 -2.03
N SER A 145 11.30 3.17 -1.80
CA SER A 145 10.73 4.08 -0.80
C SER A 145 10.50 5.46 -1.36
N TYR A 146 9.34 6.03 -1.05
CA TYR A 146 9.05 7.44 -1.33
C TYR A 146 9.42 8.27 -0.11
N GLN A 147 10.27 9.28 -0.31
CA GLN A 147 10.71 10.18 0.75
C GLN A 147 9.91 11.48 0.70
N SER A 148 9.10 11.75 1.73
CA SER A 148 8.51 13.06 1.96
C SER A 148 9.46 13.92 2.81
N ASN A 149 9.92 15.02 2.24
CA ASN A 149 10.90 15.90 2.92
C ASN A 149 10.26 16.82 3.95
N GLU A 150 8.96 17.02 3.87
CA GLU A 150 8.17 17.88 4.76
C GLU A 150 6.79 17.28 5.03
N THR A 151 6.15 17.75 6.08
CA THR A 151 4.75 17.43 6.37
C THR A 151 3.84 18.37 5.59
N VAL A 152 2.93 17.81 4.77
CA VAL A 152 2.08 18.56 3.84
C VAL A 152 0.62 18.24 4.08
N VAL A 153 -0.23 19.27 4.16
CA VAL A 153 -1.69 19.11 4.12
C VAL A 153 -2.10 18.85 2.68
N THR A 154 -2.65 17.67 2.41
CA THR A 154 -3.12 17.29 1.07
C THR A 154 -4.58 17.68 0.85
N GLU A 155 -5.37 17.74 1.93
CA GLU A 155 -6.76 18.16 1.89
C GLU A 155 -7.19 18.69 3.27
N GLN A 156 -7.82 19.87 3.29
CA GLN A 156 -8.38 20.49 4.50
C GLN A 156 -9.91 20.40 4.45
N LEU A 157 -10.50 19.73 5.43
CA LEU A 157 -11.96 19.72 5.56
C LEU A 157 -12.46 21.02 6.19
N GLN A 158 -13.45 21.64 5.56
CA GLN A 158 -14.17 22.76 6.15
C GLN A 158 -15.37 22.19 6.91
N LEU A 159 -15.34 22.28 8.23
CA LEU A 159 -16.49 22.00 9.06
C LEU A 159 -17.49 23.15 8.86
N ARG A 160 -18.46 23.00 7.96
CA ARG A 160 -19.60 23.91 7.86
C ARG A 160 -20.60 23.52 8.95
N PHE A 161 -20.62 24.26 10.04
CA PHE A 161 -21.77 24.29 10.93
C PHE A 161 -22.81 25.18 10.26
N ASP A 162 -23.80 24.60 9.62
CA ASP A 162 -24.91 25.34 8.98
C ASP A 162 -25.98 25.83 9.97
N GLY A 163 -25.71 25.76 11.26
CA GLY A 163 -26.60 26.30 12.30
C GLY A 163 -27.99 25.67 12.35
N SER A 164 -28.23 24.56 11.66
CA SER A 164 -29.49 23.83 11.77
C SER A 164 -29.56 23.14 13.14
N THR A 165 -30.30 23.75 14.05
CA THR A 165 -30.68 23.14 15.33
C THR A 165 -31.65 22.00 15.03
N TYR A 166 -31.20 20.77 15.25
CA TYR A 166 -32.14 19.64 15.37
C TYR A 166 -32.98 19.88 16.60
N GLN A 167 -34.26 20.28 16.41
CA GLN A 167 -35.26 20.16 17.46
C GLN A 167 -35.62 18.67 17.56
N ILE A 168 -35.42 18.13 18.76
CA ILE A 168 -35.90 16.80 19.19
C ILE A 168 -37.37 16.84 19.42
#